data_515fd838899d41368a40e665ea99ee66
#
_entry.id   515fd838899d41368a40e665ea99ee66
#
_cell.length_a   1.000
_cell.length_b   1.000
_cell.length_c   1.000
_cell.angle_alpha   90.00
_cell.angle_beta   90.00
_cell.angle_gamma   90.00
#
_symmetry.space_group_name_H-M   'P 1'
#
loop_
_entity.id
_entity.type
_entity.pdbx_description
1 polymer ?
#
loop_
_entity_poly.entity_id
_entity_poly.type
_entity_poly.pdbx_seq_one_letter_code
_entity_poly.pdbx_strand_id
1 'polypeptide(L)'
;LAGLFHDIATPVFAHTVDFLYGDYMEQEHTEGRTGELIRGSEGIMRLLDKYGVDPDAVTDYHIYPIADNDSPRLSADRLEYTLGNLAAYTGRTAAELQAYYDDLSVAVNERGETELSFTCADTAYRFAHDALEMSRIYVSDEDRYAMQMLSELLGRALKKGVLRAEELYLTEETVIEKLLSDAETAGLWRGYCALHEIVTDREAFPDGVWRVIGAKKRRIDPFVRGAGRLSEINAQFAGEIKDFMDTPLDRAICAR
;
A
#
# COMPACT_ATOMS: atom_id res chain seq x y z
N LEU A 1 9.20 17.68 2.36
CA LEU A 1 9.25 17.54 0.89
C LEU A 1 9.53 16.10 0.47
N ALA A 2 10.49 15.39 1.13
CA ALA A 2 10.76 13.98 0.81
C ALA A 2 9.48 13.12 0.89
N GLY A 3 8.71 13.24 1.98
CA GLY A 3 7.41 12.57 2.11
C GLY A 3 6.35 13.00 1.08
N LEU A 4 6.46 14.21 0.49
CA LEU A 4 5.57 14.63 -0.62
C LEU A 4 5.94 13.93 -1.93
N PHE A 5 7.23 13.61 -2.12
CA PHE A 5 7.72 13.03 -3.36
C PHE A 5 7.91 11.51 -3.30
N HIS A 6 7.68 10.86 -2.14
CA HIS A 6 7.99 9.44 -1.99
C HIS A 6 7.27 8.57 -3.03
N ASP A 7 6.03 8.90 -3.35
CA ASP A 7 5.19 8.18 -4.31
C ASP A 7 5.20 8.74 -5.74
N ILE A 8 6.06 9.71 -6.06
CA ILE A 8 6.10 10.30 -7.42
C ILE A 8 6.43 9.25 -8.50
N ALA A 9 7.09 8.17 -8.13
CA ALA A 9 7.42 7.05 -9.01
C ALA A 9 6.43 5.90 -8.93
N THR A 10 5.32 6.05 -8.22
CA THR A 10 4.29 5.01 -8.17
C THR A 10 3.64 4.85 -9.54
N PRO A 11 3.69 3.65 -10.13
CA PRO A 11 3.09 3.40 -11.44
C PRO A 11 1.57 3.36 -11.35
N VAL A 12 0.93 3.38 -12.51
CA VAL A 12 -0.51 3.18 -12.63
C VAL A 12 -0.95 1.89 -11.92
N PHE A 13 -2.07 1.97 -11.20
CA PHE A 13 -2.59 0.87 -10.37
C PHE A 13 -1.63 0.39 -9.28
N ALA A 14 -0.67 1.22 -8.89
CA ALA A 14 0.22 1.04 -7.73
C ALA A 14 0.79 -0.40 -7.60
N HIS A 15 0.50 -1.07 -6.50
CA HIS A 15 1.01 -2.42 -6.18
C HIS A 15 0.59 -3.53 -7.17
N THR A 16 -0.36 -3.29 -8.09
CA THR A 16 -0.64 -4.23 -9.17
C THR A 16 0.57 -4.49 -10.06
N VAL A 17 1.44 -3.47 -10.22
CA VAL A 17 2.67 -3.60 -11.00
C VAL A 17 3.69 -4.49 -10.29
N ASP A 18 3.70 -4.57 -8.96
CA ASP A 18 4.53 -5.52 -8.22
C ASP A 18 4.10 -6.97 -8.53
N PHE A 19 2.80 -7.25 -8.64
CA PHE A 19 2.29 -8.54 -9.11
C PHE A 19 2.72 -8.83 -10.56
N LEU A 20 2.72 -7.83 -11.43
CA LEU A 20 3.14 -7.97 -12.83
C LEU A 20 4.60 -8.42 -12.95
N TYR A 21 5.47 -7.91 -12.10
CA TYR A 21 6.90 -8.24 -12.10
C TYR A 21 7.27 -9.38 -11.12
N GLY A 22 6.28 -9.92 -10.39
CA GLY A 22 6.49 -10.99 -9.42
C GLY A 22 7.12 -10.53 -8.11
N ASP A 23 7.13 -9.23 -7.85
CA ASP A 23 7.72 -8.57 -6.66
C ASP A 23 6.70 -8.27 -5.55
N TYR A 24 5.51 -8.84 -5.62
CA TYR A 24 4.42 -8.54 -4.70
C TYR A 24 4.69 -8.89 -3.22
N MET A 25 5.74 -9.66 -2.94
CA MET A 25 6.15 -9.98 -1.56
C MET A 25 7.12 -8.93 -0.99
N GLU A 26 7.97 -8.32 -1.81
CA GLU A 26 8.93 -7.27 -1.39
C GLU A 26 8.38 -5.87 -1.64
N GLN A 27 7.76 -5.64 -2.80
CA GLN A 27 7.13 -4.38 -3.21
C GLN A 27 8.14 -3.20 -3.28
N GLU A 28 9.34 -3.45 -3.81
CA GLU A 28 10.41 -2.45 -3.92
C GLU A 28 10.60 -1.93 -5.36
N HIS A 29 9.97 -2.58 -6.35
CA HIS A 29 10.18 -2.28 -7.78
C HIS A 29 9.80 -0.85 -8.16
N THR A 30 8.85 -0.24 -7.43
CA THR A 30 8.27 1.06 -7.75
C THR A 30 9.11 2.24 -7.26
N GLU A 31 10.00 2.07 -6.28
CA GLU A 31 10.70 3.17 -5.60
C GLU A 31 11.96 3.66 -6.33
N GLY A 32 12.57 2.82 -7.17
CA GLY A 32 13.88 3.09 -7.77
C GLY A 32 13.94 4.28 -8.74
N ARG A 33 12.80 4.86 -9.15
CA ARG A 33 12.74 5.93 -10.15
C ARG A 33 12.46 7.32 -9.59
N THR A 34 12.25 7.46 -8.30
CA THR A 34 11.91 8.75 -7.65
C THR A 34 12.91 9.84 -8.01
N GLY A 35 14.21 9.57 -7.87
CA GLY A 35 15.26 10.52 -8.21
C GLY A 35 15.31 10.90 -9.70
N GLU A 36 15.05 9.94 -10.60
CA GLU A 36 14.98 10.18 -12.04
C GLU A 36 13.82 11.13 -12.38
N LEU A 37 12.64 10.87 -11.85
CA LEU A 37 11.44 11.67 -12.14
C LEU A 37 11.54 13.08 -11.55
N ILE A 38 12.05 13.24 -10.33
CA ILE A 38 12.29 14.56 -9.73
C ILE A 38 13.26 15.37 -10.59
N ARG A 39 14.43 14.80 -10.92
CA ARG A 39 15.45 15.50 -11.71
C ARG A 39 15.04 15.72 -13.17
N GLY A 40 14.19 14.85 -13.72
CA GLY A 40 13.64 15.00 -15.07
C GLY A 40 12.55 16.08 -15.18
N SER A 41 11.99 16.55 -14.08
CA SER A 41 10.94 17.59 -14.05
C SER A 41 11.52 18.98 -13.92
N GLU A 42 11.55 19.76 -15.03
CA GLU A 42 11.99 21.18 -15.01
C GLU A 42 11.20 22.01 -13.98
N GLY A 43 9.91 21.73 -13.81
CA GLY A 43 9.04 22.41 -12.87
C GLY A 43 9.48 22.20 -11.42
N ILE A 44 9.75 20.94 -11.04
CA ILE A 44 10.20 20.57 -9.71
C ILE A 44 11.59 21.14 -9.47
N MET A 45 12.54 20.91 -10.38
CA MET A 45 13.91 21.40 -10.24
C MET A 45 13.98 22.92 -10.08
N ARG A 46 13.20 23.67 -10.84
CA ARG A 46 13.11 25.13 -10.72
C ARG A 46 12.59 25.57 -9.34
N LEU A 47 11.63 24.82 -8.77
CA LEU A 47 11.12 25.14 -7.43
C LEU A 47 12.13 24.79 -6.34
N LEU A 48 12.82 23.66 -6.43
CA LEU A 48 13.88 23.28 -5.51
C LEU A 48 15.00 24.32 -5.50
N ASP A 49 15.47 24.73 -6.70
CA ASP A 49 16.48 25.80 -6.85
C ASP A 49 16.01 27.13 -6.25
N LYS A 50 14.78 27.56 -6.56
CA LYS A 50 14.18 28.78 -6.03
C LYS A 50 14.19 28.83 -4.50
N TYR A 51 13.99 27.70 -3.84
CA TYR A 51 13.94 27.61 -2.38
C TYR A 51 15.25 27.11 -1.75
N GLY A 52 16.30 26.92 -2.54
CA GLY A 52 17.61 26.45 -2.09
C GLY A 52 17.57 25.03 -1.48
N VAL A 53 16.69 24.15 -2.00
CA VAL A 53 16.56 22.77 -1.55
C VAL A 53 17.41 21.87 -2.44
N ASP A 54 18.33 21.12 -1.85
CA ASP A 54 19.11 20.12 -2.56
C ASP A 54 18.20 18.99 -3.05
N PRO A 55 18.19 18.65 -4.36
CA PRO A 55 17.43 17.52 -4.87
C PRO A 55 17.73 16.21 -4.16
N ASP A 56 18.96 15.96 -3.75
CA ASP A 56 19.36 14.74 -3.04
C ASP A 56 18.68 14.61 -1.66
N ALA A 57 18.35 15.75 -1.03
CA ALA A 57 17.63 15.76 0.23
C ALA A 57 16.14 15.39 0.11
N VAL A 58 15.60 15.24 -1.10
CA VAL A 58 14.18 14.93 -1.33
C VAL A 58 13.95 13.69 -2.19
N THR A 59 15.01 13.10 -2.72
CA THR A 59 14.91 11.90 -3.59
C THR A 59 14.94 10.58 -2.81
N ASP A 60 15.51 10.60 -1.61
CA ASP A 60 15.55 9.46 -0.71
C ASP A 60 14.85 9.82 0.60
N TYR A 61 13.61 9.38 0.76
CA TYR A 61 12.84 9.65 1.98
C TYR A 61 13.25 8.75 3.15
N HIS A 62 13.98 7.64 2.92
CA HIS A 62 14.45 6.72 3.95
C HIS A 62 15.45 7.36 4.91
N ILE A 63 16.12 8.45 4.49
CA ILE A 63 16.98 9.22 5.40
C ILE A 63 16.19 9.96 6.50
N TYR A 64 14.85 9.99 6.39
CA TYR A 64 13.94 10.61 7.34
C TYR A 64 13.06 9.56 8.04
N PRO A 65 13.46 9.00 9.17
CA PRO A 65 12.78 7.90 9.84
C PRO A 65 11.35 8.22 10.30
N ILE A 66 10.99 9.51 10.36
CA ILE A 66 9.61 9.95 10.60
C ILE A 66 8.78 9.92 9.33
N ALA A 67 9.38 10.19 8.14
CA ALA A 67 8.67 10.17 6.88
C ALA A 67 8.27 8.73 6.52
N ASP A 68 9.26 7.83 6.46
CA ASP A 68 9.02 6.40 6.42
C ASP A 68 10.13 5.61 7.14
N ASN A 69 9.84 4.34 7.45
CA ASN A 69 10.71 3.42 8.16
C ASN A 69 10.26 1.97 7.93
N ASP A 70 11.02 0.99 8.42
CA ASP A 70 10.64 -0.41 8.28
C ASP A 70 9.39 -0.78 9.09
N SER A 71 8.48 -1.56 8.48
CA SER A 71 7.38 -2.21 9.20
C SER A 71 7.95 -3.09 10.34
N PRO A 72 7.31 -3.14 11.51
CA PRO A 72 5.94 -2.66 11.81
C PRO A 72 5.88 -1.26 12.45
N ARG A 73 6.95 -0.48 12.41
CA ARG A 73 7.00 0.84 13.06
C ARG A 73 6.03 1.82 12.41
N LEU A 74 5.59 2.83 13.17
CA LEU A 74 4.75 3.90 12.66
C LEU A 74 5.60 4.95 11.95
N SER A 75 5.19 5.35 10.75
CA SER A 75 5.74 6.44 9.97
C SER A 75 4.63 7.43 9.57
N ALA A 76 5.01 8.59 9.04
CA ALA A 76 4.05 9.56 8.53
C ALA A 76 3.28 9.01 7.32
N ASP A 77 3.95 8.26 6.44
CA ASP A 77 3.33 7.56 5.32
C ASP A 77 2.27 6.56 5.81
N ARG A 78 2.64 5.63 6.74
CA ARG A 78 1.69 4.65 7.28
C ARG A 78 0.53 5.30 8.02
N LEU A 79 0.77 6.40 8.72
CA LEU A 79 -0.27 7.16 9.38
C LEU A 79 -1.25 7.76 8.36
N GLU A 80 -0.72 8.40 7.31
CA GLU A 80 -1.52 9.12 6.30
C GLU A 80 -2.47 8.16 5.59
N TYR A 81 -1.94 7.10 4.97
CA TYR A 81 -2.80 6.18 4.24
C TYR A 81 -3.76 5.40 5.16
N THR A 82 -3.36 5.11 6.42
CA THR A 82 -4.25 4.46 7.38
C THR A 82 -5.42 5.37 7.72
N LEU A 83 -5.19 6.64 8.07
CA LEU A 83 -6.26 7.58 8.38
C LEU A 83 -7.18 7.82 7.17
N GLY A 84 -6.61 7.98 5.97
CA GLY A 84 -7.36 8.12 4.72
C GLY A 84 -8.26 6.92 4.43
N ASN A 85 -7.73 5.71 4.56
CA ASN A 85 -8.47 4.48 4.33
C ASN A 85 -9.53 4.22 5.41
N LEU A 86 -9.25 4.53 6.68
CA LEU A 86 -10.27 4.48 7.75
C LEU A 86 -11.44 5.41 7.46
N ALA A 87 -11.17 6.63 6.98
CA ALA A 87 -12.23 7.56 6.56
C ALA A 87 -13.07 6.99 5.41
N ALA A 88 -12.41 6.37 4.42
CA ALA A 88 -13.06 5.89 3.21
C ALA A 88 -13.85 4.59 3.41
N TYR A 89 -13.33 3.65 4.20
CA TYR A 89 -13.85 2.27 4.24
C TYR A 89 -14.59 1.92 5.53
N THR A 90 -14.33 2.60 6.66
CA THR A 90 -14.92 2.21 7.95
C THR A 90 -15.99 3.16 8.46
N GLY A 91 -16.18 4.31 7.81
CA GLY A 91 -17.10 5.36 8.25
C GLY A 91 -16.64 6.07 9.53
N ARG A 92 -15.37 5.99 9.90
CA ARG A 92 -14.79 6.77 10.99
C ARG A 92 -14.98 8.25 10.73
N THR A 93 -15.43 8.97 11.74
CA THR A 93 -15.63 10.41 11.65
C THR A 93 -14.32 11.18 11.67
N ALA A 94 -14.28 12.37 11.09
CA ALA A 94 -13.11 13.24 11.17
C ALA A 94 -12.66 13.52 12.61
N ALA A 95 -13.58 13.58 13.58
CA ALA A 95 -13.25 13.79 15.00
C ALA A 95 -12.53 12.56 15.61
N GLU A 96 -12.93 11.34 15.24
CA GLU A 96 -12.25 10.12 15.72
C GLU A 96 -10.84 10.02 15.14
N LEU A 97 -10.68 10.33 13.84
CA LEU A 97 -9.37 10.34 13.17
C LEU A 97 -8.47 11.44 13.72
N GLN A 98 -9.03 12.63 14.00
CA GLN A 98 -8.31 13.73 14.63
C GLN A 98 -7.79 13.34 16.02
N ALA A 99 -8.56 12.56 16.80
CA ALA A 99 -8.12 12.09 18.10
C ALA A 99 -6.88 11.19 18.04
N TYR A 100 -6.70 10.40 16.98
CA TYR A 100 -5.46 9.67 16.74
C TYR A 100 -4.29 10.62 16.46
N TYR A 101 -4.52 11.60 15.58
CA TYR A 101 -3.50 12.58 15.21
C TYR A 101 -3.06 13.45 16.40
N ASP A 102 -3.99 13.87 17.24
CA ASP A 102 -3.73 14.74 18.38
C ASP A 102 -2.91 14.06 19.50
N ASP A 103 -2.93 12.73 19.58
CA ASP A 103 -2.13 11.97 20.55
C ASP A 103 -0.72 11.64 20.07
N LEU A 104 -0.39 11.99 18.81
CA LEU A 104 0.94 11.70 18.27
C LEU A 104 2.06 12.47 18.97
N SER A 105 3.18 11.82 19.06
CA SER A 105 4.45 12.41 19.53
C SER A 105 5.61 11.79 18.77
N VAL A 106 6.80 12.33 18.98
CA VAL A 106 8.04 11.73 18.52
C VAL A 106 8.78 11.20 19.74
N ALA A 107 9.26 9.96 19.65
CA ALA A 107 10.04 9.34 20.70
C ALA A 107 11.25 8.60 20.12
N VAL A 108 12.20 8.29 21.00
CA VAL A 108 13.27 7.35 20.69
C VAL A 108 12.79 5.96 21.12
N ASN A 109 12.76 5.03 20.17
CA ASN A 109 12.26 3.68 20.38
C ASN A 109 13.30 2.76 21.07
N GLU A 110 12.97 1.48 21.21
CA GLU A 110 13.79 0.45 21.85
C GLU A 110 15.14 0.19 21.13
N ARG A 111 15.28 0.66 19.89
CA ARG A 111 16.52 0.55 19.09
C ARG A 111 17.36 1.80 19.12
N GLY A 112 16.92 2.86 19.83
CA GLY A 112 17.58 4.15 19.83
C GLY A 112 17.29 5.02 18.60
N GLU A 113 16.27 4.68 17.81
CA GLU A 113 15.87 5.37 16.59
C GLU A 113 14.68 6.29 16.86
N THR A 114 14.63 7.41 16.13
CA THR A 114 13.50 8.34 16.20
C THR A 114 12.32 7.76 15.44
N GLU A 115 11.14 7.72 16.08
CA GLU A 115 9.92 7.13 15.53
C GLU A 115 8.68 7.98 15.91
N LEU A 116 7.65 8.01 15.04
CA LEU A 116 6.32 8.46 15.42
C LEU A 116 5.76 7.51 16.48
N SER A 117 5.18 8.07 17.53
CA SER A 117 4.70 7.33 18.67
C SER A 117 3.39 7.93 19.19
N PHE A 118 2.67 7.17 20.00
CA PHE A 118 1.55 7.67 20.76
C PHE A 118 1.98 8.03 22.19
N THR A 119 1.22 8.93 22.83
CA THR A 119 1.42 9.26 24.24
C THR A 119 0.51 8.41 25.15
N CYS A 120 -0.62 7.94 24.63
CA CYS A 120 -1.63 7.14 25.34
C CYS A 120 -1.71 5.73 24.75
N ALA A 121 -1.54 4.71 25.61
CA ALA A 121 -1.62 3.30 25.20
C ALA A 121 -2.99 2.90 24.65
N ASP A 122 -4.08 3.45 25.19
CA ASP A 122 -5.44 3.17 24.73
C ASP A 122 -5.69 3.76 23.32
N THR A 123 -5.14 4.95 23.04
CA THR A 123 -5.24 5.56 21.71
C THR A 123 -4.39 4.78 20.71
N ALA A 124 -3.17 4.41 21.08
CA ALA A 124 -2.30 3.54 20.29
C ALA A 124 -2.98 2.22 19.93
N TYR A 125 -3.63 1.58 20.91
CA TYR A 125 -4.34 0.31 20.70
C TYR A 125 -5.50 0.48 19.70
N ARG A 126 -6.36 1.49 19.91
CA ARG A 126 -7.49 1.73 18.99
C ARG A 126 -7.02 1.99 17.56
N PHE A 127 -6.00 2.83 17.40
CA PHE A 127 -5.40 3.09 16.07
C PHE A 127 -4.83 1.82 15.45
N ALA A 128 -4.03 1.06 16.20
CA ALA A 128 -3.37 -0.14 15.71
C ALA A 128 -4.37 -1.28 15.38
N HIS A 129 -5.42 -1.41 16.17
CA HIS A 129 -6.54 -2.32 15.92
C HIS A 129 -7.26 -1.95 14.61
N ASP A 130 -7.62 -0.69 14.44
CA ASP A 130 -8.26 -0.19 13.21
C ASP A 130 -7.33 -0.38 11.99
N ALA A 131 -6.02 -0.12 12.13
CA ALA A 131 -5.03 -0.37 11.07
C ALA A 131 -4.92 -1.86 10.73
N LEU A 132 -5.04 -2.75 11.72
CA LEU A 132 -5.01 -4.19 11.51
C LEU A 132 -6.26 -4.67 10.75
N GLU A 133 -7.43 -4.09 11.01
CA GLU A 133 -8.65 -4.38 10.24
C GLU A 133 -8.49 -3.94 8.77
N MET A 134 -7.87 -2.77 8.52
CA MET A 134 -7.53 -2.38 7.15
C MET A 134 -6.55 -3.37 6.51
N SER A 135 -5.54 -3.84 7.27
CA SER A 135 -4.58 -4.83 6.77
C SER A 135 -5.23 -6.16 6.38
N ARG A 136 -6.34 -6.56 7.03
CA ARG A 136 -7.15 -7.72 6.63
C ARG A 136 -7.82 -7.52 5.28
N ILE A 137 -8.29 -6.29 4.99
CA ILE A 137 -8.86 -5.94 3.67
C ILE A 137 -7.79 -6.06 2.59
N TYR A 138 -6.59 -5.51 2.81
CA TYR A 138 -5.49 -5.54 1.82
C TYR A 138 -4.96 -6.94 1.48
N VAL A 139 -5.28 -7.95 2.29
CA VAL A 139 -4.95 -9.34 2.02
C VAL A 139 -6.19 -10.22 1.84
N SER A 140 -7.37 -9.62 1.66
CA SER A 140 -8.61 -10.35 1.40
C SER A 140 -8.53 -11.13 0.09
N ASP A 141 -9.41 -12.10 -0.08
CA ASP A 141 -9.47 -12.88 -1.31
C ASP A 141 -9.84 -12.00 -2.51
N GLU A 142 -10.72 -11.03 -2.28
CA GLU A 142 -11.17 -10.06 -3.27
C GLU A 142 -10.02 -9.17 -3.76
N ASP A 143 -9.27 -8.59 -2.83
CA ASP A 143 -8.14 -7.69 -3.15
C ASP A 143 -7.03 -8.45 -3.90
N ARG A 144 -6.60 -9.62 -3.37
CA ARG A 144 -5.57 -10.44 -4.00
C ARG A 144 -5.96 -10.89 -5.41
N TYR A 145 -7.22 -11.30 -5.60
CA TYR A 145 -7.71 -11.74 -6.90
C TYR A 145 -7.77 -10.56 -7.89
N ALA A 146 -8.26 -9.41 -7.45
CA ALA A 146 -8.34 -8.21 -8.26
C ALA A 146 -6.94 -7.74 -8.71
N MET A 147 -5.97 -7.68 -7.78
CA MET A 147 -4.57 -7.34 -8.09
C MET A 147 -3.97 -8.31 -9.12
N GLN A 148 -4.14 -9.61 -8.93
CA GLN A 148 -3.65 -10.62 -9.86
C GLN A 148 -4.29 -10.51 -11.24
N MET A 149 -5.61 -10.34 -11.31
CA MET A 149 -6.35 -10.23 -12.57
C MET A 149 -5.93 -8.98 -13.35
N LEU A 150 -5.76 -7.85 -12.67
CA LEU A 150 -5.31 -6.60 -13.28
C LEU A 150 -3.85 -6.71 -13.75
N SER A 151 -2.98 -7.37 -12.99
CA SER A 151 -1.60 -7.61 -13.41
C SER A 151 -1.50 -8.48 -14.67
N GLU A 152 -2.34 -9.51 -14.77
CA GLU A 152 -2.43 -10.36 -15.97
C GLU A 152 -2.90 -9.56 -17.20
N LEU A 153 -3.87 -8.64 -17.02
CA LEU A 153 -4.33 -7.73 -18.06
C LEU A 153 -3.20 -6.79 -18.53
N LEU A 154 -2.47 -6.16 -17.60
CA LEU A 154 -1.33 -5.31 -17.92
C LEU A 154 -0.24 -6.10 -18.65
N GLY A 155 0.09 -7.30 -18.17
CA GLY A 155 1.05 -8.19 -18.84
C GLY A 155 0.63 -8.56 -20.27
N ARG A 156 -0.67 -8.76 -20.49
CA ARG A 156 -1.20 -9.02 -21.84
C ARG A 156 -1.07 -7.78 -22.73
N ALA A 157 -1.38 -6.60 -22.20
CA ALA A 157 -1.28 -5.34 -22.92
C ALA A 157 0.17 -5.03 -23.33
N LEU A 158 1.12 -5.24 -22.43
CA LEU A 158 2.56 -5.08 -22.71
C LEU A 158 3.02 -6.08 -23.79
N LYS A 159 2.67 -7.36 -23.65
CA LYS A 159 3.05 -8.41 -24.63
C LYS A 159 2.50 -8.14 -26.02
N LYS A 160 1.33 -7.52 -26.12
CA LYS A 160 0.71 -7.15 -27.42
C LYS A 160 1.24 -5.83 -27.98
N GLY A 161 1.99 -5.04 -27.22
CA GLY A 161 2.40 -3.69 -27.59
C GLY A 161 1.27 -2.65 -27.53
N VAL A 162 0.17 -2.95 -26.86
CA VAL A 162 -0.91 -1.98 -26.53
C VAL A 162 -0.41 -0.96 -25.51
N LEU A 163 0.43 -1.42 -24.59
CA LEU A 163 1.18 -0.60 -23.64
C LEU A 163 2.69 -0.87 -23.81
N ARG A 164 3.49 0.14 -23.51
CA ARG A 164 4.93 0.03 -23.27
C ARG A 164 5.22 0.19 -21.79
N ALA A 165 6.37 -0.30 -21.32
CA ALA A 165 6.72 -0.25 -19.90
C ALA A 165 6.75 1.19 -19.34
N GLU A 166 7.24 2.15 -20.14
CA GLU A 166 7.28 3.56 -19.74
C GLU A 166 5.89 4.17 -19.55
N GLU A 167 4.89 3.61 -20.22
CA GLU A 167 3.51 4.09 -20.16
C GLU A 167 2.77 3.66 -18.88
N LEU A 168 3.36 2.76 -18.10
CA LEU A 168 2.87 2.44 -16.74
C LEU A 168 3.05 3.62 -15.76
N TYR A 169 3.78 4.67 -16.14
CA TYR A 169 3.93 5.91 -15.37
C TYR A 169 3.08 7.08 -15.91
N LEU A 170 2.14 6.79 -16.78
CA LEU A 170 1.07 7.73 -17.19
C LEU A 170 -0.08 7.72 -16.17
N THR A 171 -1.07 8.58 -16.40
CA THR A 171 -2.29 8.57 -15.58
C THR A 171 -3.12 7.32 -15.84
N GLU A 172 -3.90 6.88 -14.84
CA GLU A 172 -4.82 5.74 -14.98
C GLU A 172 -5.76 5.92 -16.16
N GLU A 173 -6.34 7.13 -16.32
CA GLU A 173 -7.24 7.46 -17.42
C GLU A 173 -6.58 7.17 -18.78
N THR A 174 -5.35 7.64 -18.98
CA THR A 174 -4.61 7.42 -20.24
C THR A 174 -4.33 5.93 -20.48
N VAL A 175 -3.97 5.18 -19.43
CA VAL A 175 -3.71 3.75 -19.56
C VAL A 175 -5.00 2.98 -19.86
N ILE A 176 -6.10 3.32 -19.18
CA ILE A 176 -7.42 2.73 -19.43
C ILE A 176 -7.86 2.98 -20.88
N GLU A 177 -7.70 4.20 -21.41
CA GLU A 177 -8.00 4.51 -22.81
C GLU A 177 -7.22 3.61 -23.78
N LYS A 178 -5.92 3.37 -23.52
CA LYS A 178 -5.10 2.45 -24.30
C LYS A 178 -5.59 1.01 -24.21
N LEU A 179 -5.91 0.52 -23.00
CA LEU A 179 -6.49 -0.82 -22.80
C LEU A 179 -7.79 -0.99 -23.57
N LEU A 180 -8.62 0.05 -23.63
CA LEU A 180 -9.88 0.05 -24.36
C LEU A 180 -9.73 0.15 -25.88
N SER A 181 -8.56 0.55 -26.39
CA SER A 181 -8.29 0.68 -27.83
C SER A 181 -8.09 -0.66 -28.56
N ASP A 182 -7.81 -1.75 -27.85
CA ASP A 182 -7.66 -3.10 -28.40
C ASP A 182 -8.80 -3.99 -27.93
N ALA A 183 -9.38 -4.78 -28.81
CA ALA A 183 -10.59 -5.58 -28.49
C ALA A 183 -10.39 -6.61 -27.38
N GLU A 184 -9.20 -7.24 -27.30
CA GLU A 184 -8.87 -8.24 -26.28
C GLU A 184 -8.69 -7.59 -24.90
N THR A 185 -7.82 -6.56 -24.82
CA THR A 185 -7.58 -5.87 -23.55
C THR A 185 -8.81 -5.13 -23.06
N ALA A 186 -9.63 -4.57 -23.97
CA ALA A 186 -10.92 -3.98 -23.62
C ALA A 186 -11.90 -5.03 -23.05
N GLY A 187 -11.88 -6.25 -23.58
CA GLY A 187 -12.67 -7.37 -23.03
C GLY A 187 -12.23 -7.74 -21.61
N LEU A 188 -10.93 -7.87 -21.39
CA LEU A 188 -10.33 -8.17 -20.08
C LEU A 188 -10.60 -7.04 -19.08
N TRP A 189 -10.46 -5.77 -19.48
CA TRP A 189 -10.78 -4.62 -18.63
C TRP A 189 -12.25 -4.61 -18.19
N ARG A 190 -13.19 -4.85 -19.12
CA ARG A 190 -14.61 -4.96 -18.76
C ARG A 190 -14.88 -6.13 -17.81
N GLY A 191 -14.21 -7.27 -17.99
CA GLY A 191 -14.27 -8.41 -17.08
C GLY A 191 -13.76 -8.06 -15.69
N TYR A 192 -12.65 -7.32 -15.61
CA TYR A 192 -12.12 -6.81 -14.34
C TYR A 192 -13.12 -5.86 -13.64
N CYS A 193 -13.68 -4.90 -14.37
CA CYS A 193 -14.68 -3.97 -13.80
C CYS A 193 -16.00 -4.66 -13.41
N ALA A 194 -16.29 -5.83 -13.95
CA ALA A 194 -17.48 -6.62 -13.62
C ALA A 194 -17.23 -7.60 -12.46
N LEU A 195 -16.01 -7.66 -11.92
CA LEU A 195 -15.68 -8.51 -10.77
C LEU A 195 -16.52 -8.10 -9.56
N HIS A 196 -17.28 -9.02 -8.98
CA HIS A 196 -18.19 -8.72 -7.88
C HIS A 196 -18.29 -9.83 -6.82
N GLU A 197 -17.79 -11.03 -7.10
CA GLU A 197 -17.84 -12.15 -6.17
C GLU A 197 -16.59 -13.02 -6.32
N ILE A 198 -15.97 -13.34 -5.19
CA ILE A 198 -14.88 -14.32 -5.12
C ILE A 198 -15.39 -15.55 -4.38
N VAL A 199 -15.20 -16.72 -4.99
CA VAL A 199 -15.63 -18.02 -4.45
C VAL A 199 -14.42 -18.87 -4.07
N THR A 200 -14.61 -19.70 -3.04
CA THR A 200 -13.60 -20.62 -2.51
C THR A 200 -14.02 -22.10 -2.64
N ASP A 201 -15.26 -22.37 -3.03
CA ASP A 201 -15.78 -23.73 -3.23
C ASP A 201 -15.55 -24.17 -4.68
N ARG A 202 -14.51 -24.96 -4.88
CA ARG A 202 -14.14 -25.48 -6.20
C ARG A 202 -15.13 -26.50 -6.76
N GLU A 203 -15.82 -27.23 -5.90
CA GLU A 203 -16.80 -28.24 -6.34
C GLU A 203 -18.07 -27.57 -6.89
N ALA A 204 -18.47 -26.46 -6.27
CA ALA A 204 -19.58 -25.65 -6.75
C ALA A 204 -19.26 -24.87 -8.05
N PHE A 205 -17.98 -24.63 -8.36
CA PHE A 205 -17.55 -23.86 -9.52
C PHE A 205 -16.36 -24.51 -10.26
N PRO A 206 -16.50 -25.73 -10.81
CA PRO A 206 -15.42 -26.55 -11.34
C PRO A 206 -14.71 -25.93 -12.56
N ASP A 207 -15.43 -25.19 -13.41
CA ASP A 207 -14.90 -24.59 -14.65
C ASP A 207 -14.28 -23.21 -14.45
N GLY A 208 -14.16 -22.75 -13.20
CA GLY A 208 -13.60 -21.45 -12.86
C GLY A 208 -12.08 -21.38 -13.07
N VAL A 209 -11.55 -20.16 -13.21
CA VAL A 209 -10.10 -19.92 -13.25
C VAL A 209 -9.60 -19.75 -11.82
N TRP A 210 -9.14 -20.86 -11.26
CA TRP A 210 -8.68 -20.95 -9.88
C TRP A 210 -7.23 -20.49 -9.73
N ARG A 211 -6.97 -19.68 -8.71
CA ARG A 211 -5.64 -19.16 -8.39
C ARG A 211 -5.35 -19.30 -6.90
N VAL A 212 -4.09 -19.56 -6.56
CA VAL A 212 -3.55 -19.42 -5.21
C VAL A 212 -2.65 -18.20 -5.24
N ILE A 213 -3.02 -17.17 -4.50
CA ILE A 213 -2.37 -15.86 -4.56
C ILE A 213 -1.93 -15.46 -3.14
N GLY A 214 -0.63 -15.28 -2.95
CA GLY A 214 -0.07 -14.73 -1.73
C GLY A 214 -0.19 -13.20 -1.69
N ALA A 215 0.08 -12.63 -0.53
CA ALA A 215 0.24 -11.18 -0.34
C ALA A 215 1.19 -10.89 0.81
N LYS A 216 1.85 -9.73 0.77
CA LYS A 216 2.65 -9.21 1.87
C LYS A 216 1.71 -8.75 3.00
N LYS A 217 1.80 -9.42 4.15
CA LYS A 217 1.05 -9.00 5.34
C LYS A 217 1.76 -7.84 6.01
N ARG A 218 1.14 -6.69 5.98
CA ARG A 218 1.62 -5.48 6.66
C ARG A 218 0.86 -5.28 7.97
N ARG A 219 1.53 -4.75 8.98
CA ARG A 219 0.91 -4.35 10.24
C ARG A 219 1.61 -3.11 10.79
N ILE A 220 0.93 -2.38 11.65
CA ILE A 220 1.50 -1.29 12.42
C ILE A 220 1.47 -1.71 13.88
N ASP A 221 2.64 -1.68 14.51
CA ASP A 221 2.82 -1.94 15.94
C ASP A 221 3.50 -0.70 16.55
N PRO A 222 2.73 0.32 16.93
CA PRO A 222 3.26 1.62 17.29
C PRO A 222 4.02 1.59 18.61
N PHE A 223 5.00 2.48 18.74
CA PHE A 223 5.66 2.75 20.02
C PHE A 223 4.81 3.67 20.87
N VAL A 224 4.70 3.39 22.16
CA VAL A 224 4.05 4.24 23.17
C VAL A 224 5.12 4.89 24.02
N ARG A 225 5.19 6.22 23.97
CA ARG A 225 6.23 7.01 24.64
C ARG A 225 6.27 6.73 26.12
N GLY A 226 7.42 6.29 26.62
CA GLY A 226 7.64 5.97 28.04
C GLY A 226 7.09 4.61 28.48
N ALA A 227 6.45 3.83 27.58
CA ALA A 227 5.88 2.53 27.93
C ALA A 227 6.49 1.37 27.10
N GLY A 228 6.81 1.58 25.81
CA GLY A 228 7.38 0.55 24.94
C GLY A 228 6.52 0.24 23.71
N ARG A 229 6.83 -0.84 23.01
CA ARG A 229 6.09 -1.32 21.84
C ARG A 229 4.70 -1.81 22.25
N LEU A 230 3.65 -1.42 21.51
CA LEU A 230 2.28 -1.74 21.89
C LEU A 230 2.05 -3.24 22.08
N SER A 231 2.57 -4.09 21.21
CA SER A 231 2.44 -5.55 21.34
C SER A 231 3.13 -6.11 22.59
N GLU A 232 4.13 -5.43 23.13
CA GLU A 232 4.83 -5.85 24.35
C GLU A 232 4.06 -5.47 25.63
N ILE A 233 3.29 -4.36 25.56
CA ILE A 233 2.56 -3.81 26.72
C ILE A 233 1.06 -4.14 26.69
N ASN A 234 0.54 -4.67 25.57
CA ASN A 234 -0.87 -5.04 25.40
C ASN A 234 -0.98 -6.47 24.84
N ALA A 235 -1.25 -7.43 25.72
CA ALA A 235 -1.33 -8.85 25.36
C ALA A 235 -2.50 -9.17 24.40
N GLN A 236 -3.60 -8.39 24.44
CA GLN A 236 -4.71 -8.54 23.50
C GLN A 236 -4.24 -8.21 22.07
N PHE A 237 -3.59 -7.07 21.91
CA PHE A 237 -3.08 -6.66 20.59
C PHE A 237 -2.00 -7.62 20.06
N ALA A 238 -1.13 -8.12 20.94
CA ALA A 238 -0.16 -9.16 20.54
C ALA A 238 -0.84 -10.42 19.99
N GLY A 239 -1.98 -10.83 20.60
CA GLY A 239 -2.82 -11.92 20.11
C GLY A 239 -3.43 -11.61 18.75
N GLU A 240 -4.00 -10.42 18.56
CA GLU A 240 -4.59 -9.98 17.29
C GLU A 240 -3.56 -9.97 16.14
N ILE A 241 -2.35 -9.46 16.39
CA ILE A 241 -1.23 -9.53 15.42
C ILE A 241 -0.91 -10.98 15.06
N LYS A 242 -0.75 -11.82 16.09
CA LYS A 242 -0.40 -13.23 15.89
C LYS A 242 -1.45 -13.92 15.01
N ASP A 243 -2.72 -13.77 15.33
CA ASP A 243 -3.83 -14.38 14.58
C ASP A 243 -3.85 -13.89 13.12
N PHE A 244 -3.62 -12.61 12.88
CA PHE A 244 -3.50 -12.07 11.54
C PHE A 244 -2.30 -12.65 10.78
N MET A 245 -1.12 -12.68 11.41
CA MET A 245 0.10 -13.18 10.77
C MET A 245 0.02 -14.68 10.48
N ASP A 246 -0.63 -15.46 11.33
CA ASP A 246 -0.79 -16.91 11.19
C ASP A 246 -1.92 -17.31 10.23
N THR A 247 -2.83 -16.39 9.85
CA THR A 247 -3.91 -16.67 8.90
C THR A 247 -3.31 -17.10 7.55
N PRO A 248 -3.58 -18.30 7.01
CA PRO A 248 -3.02 -18.74 5.74
C PRO A 248 -3.65 -18.01 4.56
N LEU A 249 -2.84 -17.75 3.51
CA LEU A 249 -3.29 -17.17 2.24
C LEU A 249 -3.10 -18.16 1.08
N ASP A 250 -3.17 -19.44 1.37
CA ASP A 250 -2.84 -20.56 0.46
C ASP A 250 -4.07 -21.25 -0.16
N ARG A 251 -5.28 -20.81 0.19
CA ARG A 251 -6.48 -21.37 -0.45
C ARG A 251 -6.64 -20.90 -1.89
N ALA A 252 -7.17 -21.80 -2.73
CA ALA A 252 -7.54 -21.46 -4.09
C ALA A 252 -8.80 -20.58 -4.09
N ILE A 253 -8.79 -19.53 -4.90
CA ILE A 253 -9.88 -18.55 -5.07
C ILE A 253 -10.19 -18.36 -6.56
N CYS A 254 -11.42 -18.01 -6.88
CA CYS A 254 -11.89 -17.81 -8.25
C CYS A 254 -12.92 -16.69 -8.30
N ALA A 255 -12.91 -15.91 -9.38
CA ALA A 255 -13.98 -14.95 -9.69
C ALA A 255 -15.21 -15.67 -10.26
N ARG A 256 -16.38 -15.21 -9.88
CA ARG A 256 -17.69 -15.62 -10.41
C ARG A 256 -18.39 -14.45 -11.09
#